data_90bd66c77a697c12f61d8bb3f3158e8e
#
_entry.id   90bd66c77a697c12f61d8bb3f3158e8e
#
_cell.length_a   1.000
_cell.length_b   1.000
_cell.length_c   1.000
_cell.angle_alpha   90.00
_cell.angle_beta   90.00
_cell.angle_gamma   90.00
#
_symmetry.space_group_name_H-M   'P 1'
#
loop_
_entity.id
_entity.type
_entity.pdbx_description
1 polymer ?
#
loop_
_entity_poly.entity_id
_entity_poly.type
_entity_poly.pdbx_seq_one_letter_code
_entity_poly.pdbx_strand_id
1 'polypeptide(L)'
;MTGGKGQAVRWIIAAVFIANVASTLADRQPHVVFILADDFGWYDVGYHGSEIRTPNLDRLSAGGVRLENYYVQPLCTPSRNQLMTGRYQIHTGMQHQIIWPCQPYCVPLDEKLLPQLMKEAGYGTHMVGKWHLGMYKKDCLPTRRGFDSYFGYLTGSEDYFTHIRCYQNSSLNLTRCALDLRDGEEVATGYKGVYSTELLSQRAISIIERHNSQKPLFLYVALQAVHSPLQVPERYVAPYSFIKDTNRRLYAGMVSAMDEAVGNITLALQKGGLWNNTVLVFSTDNGGQTLSGGSNWPLRGRKWSLWEGGVCGVGFVASPLLKQPGTVNRKLIHISDWLPTLVGLAGGSTKGTKPLDGFNMWNTISKGFASPRVELLHNIDPLYNDIAPCPGRQRELTLAQMVSRDSWTNSSFNVSVHAAIRSSSWKLLTGYPGCDVWFPRPGDNTSESSSSKVDQLKPVMLFNIEKDPEERNEVSAQFPKKLISFIYTSSLTFNPLVFDLPLTTACRLQQEMLPAKSRRPRPNVGCDP
;
A
#
# COMPACT_ATOMS: atom_id res chain seq x y z
N MET A 1 -61.49 27.85 20.87
CA MET A 1 -60.85 26.88 19.92
C MET A 1 -59.71 27.59 19.13
N THR A 2 -58.61 27.96 19.76
CA THR A 2 -57.49 28.68 19.10
C THR A 2 -56.08 28.13 19.41
N GLY A 3 -56.01 26.89 19.94
CA GLY A 3 -54.72 26.31 20.34
C GLY A 3 -54.02 25.40 19.28
N GLY A 4 -54.71 24.96 18.22
CA GLY A 4 -54.16 23.90 17.34
C GLY A 4 -53.30 24.38 16.16
N LYS A 5 -53.48 25.63 15.72
CA LYS A 5 -52.77 26.15 14.53
C LYS A 5 -51.29 26.52 14.80
N GLY A 6 -50.96 26.91 16.02
CA GLY A 6 -49.58 27.31 16.40
C GLY A 6 -48.60 26.15 16.59
N GLN A 7 -49.12 24.97 16.99
CA GLN A 7 -48.26 23.78 17.12
C GLN A 7 -47.93 23.16 15.75
N ALA A 8 -48.88 23.08 14.83
CA ALA A 8 -48.62 22.54 13.48
C ALA A 8 -47.60 23.37 12.70
N VAL A 9 -47.65 24.71 12.81
CA VAL A 9 -46.65 25.59 12.18
C VAL A 9 -45.25 25.41 12.77
N ARG A 10 -45.14 25.21 14.09
CA ARG A 10 -43.82 24.94 14.75
C ARG A 10 -43.23 23.62 14.29
N TRP A 11 -44.03 22.58 14.12
CA TRP A 11 -43.55 21.28 13.62
C TRP A 11 -43.13 21.34 12.15
N ILE A 12 -43.88 22.09 11.31
CA ILE A 12 -43.51 22.29 9.89
C ILE A 12 -42.24 23.09 9.77
N ILE A 13 -42.03 24.16 10.56
CA ILE A 13 -40.78 24.95 10.56
C ILE A 13 -39.60 24.10 11.06
N ALA A 14 -39.77 23.31 12.11
CA ALA A 14 -38.76 22.40 12.60
C ALA A 14 -38.41 21.31 11.56
N ALA A 15 -39.41 20.73 10.90
CA ALA A 15 -39.21 19.71 9.85
C ALA A 15 -38.52 20.31 8.62
N VAL A 16 -38.89 21.53 8.19
CA VAL A 16 -38.24 22.24 7.08
C VAL A 16 -36.78 22.64 7.46
N PHE A 17 -36.56 23.05 8.70
CA PHE A 17 -35.20 23.38 9.19
C PHE A 17 -34.34 22.13 9.25
N ILE A 18 -34.86 21.01 9.76
CA ILE A 18 -34.17 19.72 9.79
C ILE A 18 -33.90 19.20 8.38
N ALA A 19 -34.89 19.33 7.46
CA ALA A 19 -34.70 18.94 6.07
C ALA A 19 -33.68 19.81 5.33
N ASN A 20 -33.67 21.12 5.56
CA ASN A 20 -32.65 22.02 5.01
C ASN A 20 -31.25 21.77 5.60
N VAL A 21 -31.13 21.51 6.90
CA VAL A 21 -29.85 21.13 7.52
C VAL A 21 -29.38 19.77 7.01
N ALA A 22 -30.29 18.81 6.82
CA ALA A 22 -29.95 17.51 6.24
C ALA A 22 -29.54 17.62 4.76
N SER A 23 -30.21 18.46 3.95
CA SER A 23 -29.83 18.68 2.54
C SER A 23 -28.50 19.42 2.42
N THR A 24 -28.20 20.37 3.29
CA THR A 24 -26.91 21.10 3.28
C THR A 24 -25.75 20.23 3.75
N LEU A 25 -25.99 19.19 4.54
CA LEU A 25 -24.96 18.20 4.92
C LEU A 25 -24.73 17.18 3.81
N ALA A 26 -25.77 16.84 3.03
CA ALA A 26 -25.65 15.89 1.92
C ALA A 26 -24.87 16.44 0.72
N ASP A 27 -24.79 17.78 0.57
CA ASP A 27 -24.08 18.45 -0.53
C ASP A 27 -22.63 18.86 -0.18
N ARG A 28 -22.18 18.63 1.06
CA ARG A 28 -20.81 18.96 1.44
C ARG A 28 -19.84 17.87 1.02
N GLN A 29 -18.76 18.24 0.34
CA GLN A 29 -17.61 17.38 0.07
C GLN A 29 -17.11 16.75 1.38
N PRO A 30 -16.93 15.41 1.47
CA PRO A 30 -16.48 14.76 2.70
C PRO A 30 -15.02 15.09 2.99
N HIS A 31 -14.66 15.17 4.27
CA HIS A 31 -13.26 15.08 4.66
C HIS A 31 -12.75 13.67 4.33
N VAL A 32 -11.51 13.57 3.88
CA VAL A 32 -10.86 12.31 3.55
C VAL A 32 -9.61 12.16 4.41
N VAL A 33 -9.55 11.12 5.21
CA VAL A 33 -8.37 10.74 5.97
C VAL A 33 -7.91 9.37 5.48
N PHE A 34 -6.72 9.32 4.90
CA PHE A 34 -6.12 8.08 4.40
C PHE A 34 -4.95 7.70 5.29
N ILE A 35 -5.05 6.60 6.03
CA ILE A 35 -4.00 6.09 6.90
C ILE A 35 -3.36 4.88 6.22
N LEU A 36 -2.06 4.95 5.98
CA LEU A 36 -1.27 3.90 5.35
C LEU A 36 -0.27 3.34 6.37
N ALA A 37 -0.40 2.04 6.69
CA ALA A 37 0.57 1.28 7.45
C ALA A 37 1.67 0.73 6.53
N ASP A 38 2.86 0.52 7.07
CA ASP A 38 4.04 0.00 6.36
C ASP A 38 4.37 -1.42 6.84
N ASP A 39 4.50 -2.38 5.94
CA ASP A 39 4.83 -3.78 6.24
C ASP A 39 3.82 -4.51 7.16
N PHE A 40 2.56 -4.10 7.17
CA PHE A 40 1.53 -4.68 8.04
C PHE A 40 0.92 -5.92 7.41
N GLY A 41 1.19 -7.08 8.01
CA GLY A 41 0.81 -8.39 7.47
C GLY A 41 -0.66 -8.73 7.65
N TRP A 42 -1.12 -9.68 6.83
CA TRP A 42 -2.51 -10.16 6.86
C TRP A 42 -2.95 -10.67 8.23
N TYR A 43 -2.09 -11.44 8.91
CA TYR A 43 -2.38 -12.01 10.23
C TYR A 43 -2.02 -11.06 11.40
N ASP A 44 -1.65 -9.83 11.15
CA ASP A 44 -1.18 -8.94 12.21
C ASP A 44 -2.29 -8.07 12.82
N VAL A 45 -3.53 -8.19 12.33
CA VAL A 45 -4.72 -7.48 12.81
C VAL A 45 -5.67 -8.41 13.58
N GLY A 46 -6.29 -7.90 14.63
CA GLY A 46 -7.15 -8.68 15.52
C GLY A 46 -8.31 -9.37 14.82
N TYR A 47 -8.97 -8.70 13.86
CA TYR A 47 -10.10 -9.29 13.14
C TYR A 47 -9.72 -10.42 12.15
N HIS A 48 -8.43 -10.67 11.91
CA HIS A 48 -7.93 -11.87 11.24
C HIS A 48 -7.43 -12.95 12.22
N GLY A 49 -7.64 -12.73 13.52
CA GLY A 49 -7.35 -13.72 14.57
C GLY A 49 -5.94 -13.64 15.15
N SER A 50 -5.26 -12.51 14.98
CA SER A 50 -3.95 -12.24 15.56
C SER A 50 -3.99 -12.27 17.08
N GLU A 51 -2.89 -12.72 17.69
CA GLU A 51 -2.62 -12.53 19.11
C GLU A 51 -2.28 -11.08 19.48
N ILE A 52 -2.01 -10.26 18.49
CA ILE A 52 -1.74 -8.82 18.66
C ILE A 52 -3.06 -8.08 18.83
N ARG A 53 -3.12 -7.20 19.82
CA ARG A 53 -4.32 -6.43 20.11
C ARG A 53 -4.40 -5.17 19.25
N THR A 54 -5.49 -5.06 18.47
CA THR A 54 -5.78 -3.90 17.61
C THR A 54 -7.20 -3.37 17.83
N PRO A 55 -7.57 -2.98 19.06
CA PRO A 55 -8.96 -2.68 19.41
C PRO A 55 -9.55 -1.50 18.62
N ASN A 56 -8.73 -0.51 18.23
CA ASN A 56 -9.20 0.63 17.44
C ASN A 56 -9.44 0.24 15.97
N LEU A 57 -8.50 -0.50 15.35
CA LEU A 57 -8.66 -1.01 14.00
C LEU A 57 -9.85 -1.98 13.92
N ASP A 58 -9.97 -2.88 14.90
CA ASP A 58 -11.07 -3.85 14.98
C ASP A 58 -12.43 -3.15 15.08
N ARG A 59 -12.55 -2.16 15.95
CA ARG A 59 -13.77 -1.36 16.13
C ARG A 59 -14.13 -0.57 14.87
N LEU A 60 -13.16 0.09 14.25
CA LEU A 60 -13.37 0.88 13.03
C LEU A 60 -13.77 -0.01 11.85
N SER A 61 -13.11 -1.16 11.69
CA SER A 61 -13.43 -2.12 10.65
C SER A 61 -14.79 -2.78 10.85
N ALA A 62 -15.16 -3.11 12.10
CA ALA A 62 -16.45 -3.70 12.43
C ALA A 62 -17.62 -2.72 12.19
N GLY A 63 -17.44 -1.43 12.46
CA GLY A 63 -18.42 -0.38 12.17
C GLY A 63 -18.34 0.16 10.73
N GLY A 64 -17.38 -0.27 9.95
CA GLY A 64 -17.10 0.16 8.59
C GLY A 64 -17.39 -0.91 7.54
N VAL A 65 -16.57 -0.94 6.51
CA VAL A 65 -16.54 -1.99 5.46
C VAL A 65 -15.14 -2.57 5.39
N ARG A 66 -14.98 -3.84 5.77
CA ARG A 66 -13.74 -4.61 5.60
C ARG A 66 -13.53 -5.01 4.15
N LEU A 67 -12.29 -4.93 3.67
CA LEU A 67 -11.92 -5.26 2.30
C LEU A 67 -11.12 -6.57 2.30
N GLU A 68 -11.78 -7.70 2.02
CA GLU A 68 -11.18 -9.04 2.09
C GLU A 68 -10.64 -9.56 0.74
N ASN A 69 -10.74 -8.74 -0.32
CA ASN A 69 -10.20 -9.03 -1.64
C ASN A 69 -9.56 -7.75 -2.20
N TYR A 70 -8.69 -7.18 -1.35
CA TYR A 70 -8.00 -5.91 -1.57
C TYR A 70 -6.52 -6.15 -1.83
N TYR A 71 -6.02 -5.56 -2.90
CA TYR A 71 -4.66 -5.79 -3.36
C TYR A 71 -3.82 -4.53 -3.37
N VAL A 72 -2.57 -4.74 -2.99
CA VAL A 72 -1.49 -3.74 -2.99
C VAL A 72 -0.31 -4.30 -3.78
N GLN A 73 0.83 -3.63 -3.78
CA GLN A 73 2.05 -4.17 -4.38
C GLN A 73 2.92 -4.87 -3.33
N PRO A 74 3.86 -5.73 -3.74
CA PRO A 74 4.71 -6.44 -2.80
C PRO A 74 5.77 -5.55 -2.13
N LEU A 75 5.81 -4.24 -2.49
CA LEU A 75 6.81 -3.27 -2.03
C LEU A 75 6.23 -1.87 -1.87
N CYS A 76 6.87 -1.08 -0.99
CA CYS A 76 6.44 0.27 -0.59
C CYS A 76 6.33 1.25 -1.78
N THR A 77 7.42 1.50 -2.53
CA THR A 77 7.42 2.50 -3.62
C THR A 77 6.38 2.19 -4.69
N PRO A 78 6.27 0.97 -5.24
CA PRO A 78 5.24 0.62 -6.21
C PRO A 78 3.81 0.87 -5.71
N SER A 79 3.50 0.48 -4.47
CA SER A 79 2.17 0.71 -3.88
C SER A 79 1.86 2.19 -3.71
N ARG A 80 2.79 2.94 -3.13
CA ARG A 80 2.63 4.39 -2.90
C ARG A 80 2.52 5.15 -4.21
N ASN A 81 3.28 4.73 -5.23
CA ASN A 81 3.15 5.26 -6.58
C ASN A 81 1.75 5.04 -7.15
N GLN A 82 1.22 3.82 -7.05
CA GLN A 82 -0.11 3.49 -7.56
C GLN A 82 -1.23 4.21 -6.80
N LEU A 83 -1.11 4.36 -5.48
CA LEU A 83 -2.02 5.16 -4.67
C LEU A 83 -2.08 6.62 -5.16
N MET A 84 -0.91 7.19 -5.44
CA MET A 84 -0.78 8.61 -5.81
C MET A 84 -1.09 8.90 -7.27
N THR A 85 -0.84 7.95 -8.18
CA THR A 85 -1.04 8.15 -9.63
C THR A 85 -2.33 7.54 -10.18
N GLY A 86 -2.91 6.55 -9.48
CA GLY A 86 -4.01 5.72 -10.00
C GLY A 86 -3.59 4.83 -11.17
N ARG A 87 -2.28 4.62 -11.37
CA ARG A 87 -1.71 3.90 -12.51
C ARG A 87 -0.81 2.77 -12.05
N TYR A 88 -0.76 1.69 -12.83
CA TYR A 88 0.17 0.60 -12.57
C TYR A 88 1.62 1.08 -12.61
N GLN A 89 2.44 0.50 -11.76
CA GLN A 89 3.87 0.85 -11.65
C GLN A 89 4.64 0.68 -12.96
N ILE A 90 4.23 -0.24 -13.83
CA ILE A 90 4.83 -0.42 -15.16
C ILE A 90 4.66 0.79 -16.07
N HIS A 91 3.59 1.57 -15.87
CA HIS A 91 3.31 2.79 -16.64
C HIS A 91 4.08 4.02 -16.13
N THR A 92 4.70 3.89 -14.96
CA THR A 92 5.44 4.98 -14.30
C THR A 92 6.92 4.66 -14.11
N GLY A 93 7.37 3.47 -14.55
CA GLY A 93 8.74 3.02 -14.38
C GLY A 93 9.09 2.59 -12.94
N MET A 94 8.08 2.30 -12.10
CA MET A 94 8.25 1.94 -10.68
C MET A 94 8.07 0.44 -10.42
N GLN A 95 8.20 -0.40 -11.45
CA GLN A 95 7.98 -1.86 -11.34
C GLN A 95 9.16 -2.61 -10.73
N HIS A 96 10.36 -2.01 -10.72
CA HIS A 96 11.57 -2.65 -10.22
C HIS A 96 11.95 -2.10 -8.85
N GLN A 97 11.89 -2.94 -7.82
CA GLN A 97 12.28 -2.65 -6.44
C GLN A 97 11.64 -1.36 -5.84
N ILE A 98 12.43 -0.61 -5.07
CA ILE A 98 12.06 0.63 -4.39
C ILE A 98 13.01 1.75 -4.83
N ILE A 99 12.66 3.00 -4.54
CA ILE A 99 13.58 4.12 -4.70
C ILE A 99 14.52 4.15 -3.49
N TRP A 100 15.80 3.88 -3.72
CA TRP A 100 16.83 3.94 -2.71
C TRP A 100 17.25 5.39 -2.38
N PRO A 101 17.74 5.69 -1.17
CA PRO A 101 18.01 7.07 -0.72
C PRO A 101 18.89 7.90 -1.66
N CYS A 102 19.86 7.28 -2.34
CA CYS A 102 20.82 7.98 -3.20
C CYS A 102 20.49 7.87 -4.70
N GLN A 103 19.32 7.35 -5.07
CA GLN A 103 18.92 7.28 -6.47
C GLN A 103 18.42 8.63 -6.99
N PRO A 104 18.94 9.12 -8.12
CA PRO A 104 18.47 10.37 -8.75
C PRO A 104 17.17 10.15 -9.55
N TYR A 105 16.14 9.64 -8.87
CA TYR A 105 14.88 9.23 -9.47
C TYR A 105 13.70 9.60 -8.57
N CYS A 106 12.53 9.84 -9.15
CA CYS A 106 11.25 10.01 -8.45
C CYS A 106 10.09 9.65 -9.37
N VAL A 107 8.89 9.57 -8.81
CA VAL A 107 7.66 9.45 -9.62
C VAL A 107 7.67 10.52 -10.70
N PRO A 108 7.47 10.16 -11.99
CA PRO A 108 7.57 11.10 -13.11
C PRO A 108 6.79 12.38 -12.84
N LEU A 109 7.40 13.52 -13.17
CA LEU A 109 6.82 14.82 -12.84
C LEU A 109 5.62 15.18 -13.73
N ASP A 110 5.48 14.49 -14.85
CA ASP A 110 4.34 14.59 -15.78
C ASP A 110 3.15 13.70 -15.35
N GLU A 111 3.29 12.94 -14.25
CA GLU A 111 2.16 12.28 -13.58
C GLU A 111 1.46 13.27 -12.66
N LYS A 112 0.14 13.41 -12.79
CA LYS A 112 -0.68 14.22 -11.90
C LYS A 112 -1.11 13.39 -10.71
N LEU A 113 -0.73 13.80 -9.51
CA LEU A 113 -0.92 13.01 -8.30
C LEU A 113 -2.24 13.31 -7.59
N LEU A 114 -2.72 12.36 -6.81
CA LEU A 114 -3.94 12.46 -6.00
C LEU A 114 -4.05 13.78 -5.20
N PRO A 115 -3.04 14.24 -4.44
CA PRO A 115 -3.17 15.51 -3.70
C PRO A 115 -3.30 16.73 -4.61
N GLN A 116 -2.75 16.72 -5.84
CA GLN A 116 -2.95 17.78 -6.80
C GLN A 116 -4.42 17.85 -7.26
N LEU A 117 -5.03 16.70 -7.52
CA LEU A 117 -6.44 16.59 -7.90
C LEU A 117 -7.38 16.97 -6.74
N MET A 118 -7.04 16.56 -5.52
CA MET A 118 -7.79 16.95 -4.32
C MET A 118 -7.71 18.46 -4.08
N LYS A 119 -6.54 19.05 -4.27
CA LYS A 119 -6.35 20.51 -4.18
C LYS A 119 -7.16 21.27 -5.21
N GLU A 120 -7.20 20.79 -6.46
CA GLU A 120 -8.07 21.34 -7.52
C GLU A 120 -9.55 21.20 -7.20
N ALA A 121 -9.94 20.16 -6.47
CA ALA A 121 -11.30 19.99 -5.97
C ALA A 121 -11.61 20.87 -4.73
N GLY A 122 -10.69 21.74 -4.28
CA GLY A 122 -10.89 22.69 -3.20
C GLY A 122 -10.47 22.21 -1.81
N TYR A 123 -9.85 21.05 -1.68
CA TYR A 123 -9.41 20.51 -0.40
C TYR A 123 -8.20 21.25 0.18
N GLY A 124 -8.12 21.33 1.50
CA GLY A 124 -6.86 21.50 2.22
C GLY A 124 -6.13 20.16 2.23
N THR A 125 -4.91 20.12 1.72
CA THR A 125 -4.17 18.89 1.47
C THR A 125 -2.94 18.78 2.37
N HIS A 126 -2.91 17.77 3.24
CA HIS A 126 -1.85 17.63 4.23
C HIS A 126 -1.30 16.22 4.21
N MET A 127 0.02 16.10 4.38
CA MET A 127 0.70 14.81 4.51
C MET A 127 1.52 14.75 5.77
N VAL A 128 1.43 13.60 6.46
CA VAL A 128 2.25 13.27 7.63
C VAL A 128 2.88 11.90 7.42
N GLY A 129 4.20 11.80 7.59
CA GLY A 129 4.94 10.54 7.58
C GLY A 129 5.74 10.25 6.30
N LYS A 130 5.83 8.99 5.93
CA LYS A 130 6.69 8.44 4.87
C LYS A 130 6.28 8.85 3.47
N TRP A 131 7.20 9.50 2.73
CA TRP A 131 7.00 9.82 1.31
C TRP A 131 7.39 8.67 0.37
N HIS A 132 8.65 8.31 0.32
CA HIS A 132 9.25 7.21 -0.45
C HIS A 132 8.92 7.20 -1.97
N LEU A 133 8.73 8.37 -2.56
CA LEU A 133 8.45 8.55 -4.00
C LEU A 133 9.53 9.39 -4.70
N GLY A 134 10.71 9.48 -4.09
CA GLY A 134 11.89 10.18 -4.59
C GLY A 134 12.06 11.59 -4.05
N MET A 135 13.35 12.00 -3.97
CA MET A 135 13.74 13.26 -3.31
C MET A 135 14.96 13.93 -3.94
N TYR A 136 15.42 13.44 -5.10
CA TYR A 136 16.69 13.90 -5.68
C TYR A 136 16.67 15.36 -6.14
N LYS A 137 15.48 15.95 -6.30
CA LYS A 137 15.28 17.37 -6.58
C LYS A 137 13.99 17.88 -5.94
N LYS A 138 13.90 19.22 -5.77
CA LYS A 138 12.79 19.85 -5.06
C LYS A 138 11.42 19.54 -5.67
N ASP A 139 11.31 19.46 -7.00
CA ASP A 139 10.06 19.16 -7.70
C ASP A 139 9.46 17.78 -7.33
N CYS A 140 10.27 16.88 -6.77
CA CYS A 140 9.84 15.55 -6.31
C CYS A 140 9.23 15.57 -4.89
N LEU A 141 9.40 16.66 -4.14
CA LEU A 141 9.00 16.74 -2.73
C LEU A 141 7.48 16.85 -2.55
N PRO A 142 6.90 16.37 -1.45
CA PRO A 142 5.46 16.36 -1.22
C PRO A 142 4.79 17.73 -1.43
N THR A 143 5.40 18.81 -0.94
CA THR A 143 4.88 20.19 -1.06
C THR A 143 4.84 20.67 -2.51
N ARG A 144 5.68 20.13 -3.40
CA ARG A 144 5.69 20.40 -4.83
C ARG A 144 4.79 19.46 -5.63
N ARG A 145 4.27 18.44 -4.98
CA ARG A 145 3.41 17.41 -5.57
C ARG A 145 1.98 17.48 -5.06
N GLY A 146 1.52 18.65 -4.59
CA GLY A 146 0.12 18.96 -4.32
C GLY A 146 -0.27 19.04 -2.84
N PHE A 147 0.61 18.75 -1.88
CA PHE A 147 0.33 18.94 -0.47
C PHE A 147 0.59 20.39 -0.02
N ASP A 148 -0.36 20.97 0.70
CA ASP A 148 -0.23 22.31 1.32
C ASP A 148 0.75 22.29 2.50
N SER A 149 0.83 21.18 3.22
CA SER A 149 1.83 20.96 4.27
C SER A 149 2.33 19.53 4.30
N TYR A 150 3.55 19.37 4.75
CA TYR A 150 4.22 18.09 4.92
C TYR A 150 5.00 18.05 6.23
N PHE A 151 4.88 16.95 6.97
CA PHE A 151 5.73 16.63 8.10
C PHE A 151 6.03 15.14 8.11
N GLY A 152 7.29 14.76 8.00
CA GLY A 152 7.69 13.35 7.93
C GLY A 152 9.07 13.15 7.34
N TYR A 153 9.32 12.00 6.75
CA TYR A 153 10.61 11.64 6.18
C TYR A 153 10.48 11.18 4.73
N LEU A 154 11.54 11.37 3.94
CA LEU A 154 11.51 11.26 2.49
C LEU A 154 11.90 9.87 1.98
N THR A 155 12.69 9.11 2.75
CA THR A 155 13.19 7.78 2.37
C THR A 155 12.26 6.64 2.77
N GLY A 156 12.73 5.39 2.64
CA GLY A 156 11.93 4.19 2.91
C GLY A 156 11.70 3.89 4.39
N SER A 157 12.61 4.30 5.26
CA SER A 157 12.51 4.17 6.73
C SER A 157 13.57 5.02 7.39
N GLU A 158 13.37 5.32 8.67
CA GLU A 158 14.34 5.98 9.54
C GLU A 158 14.43 5.26 10.89
N ASP A 159 15.39 5.61 11.71
CA ASP A 159 15.43 5.23 13.12
C ASP A 159 14.28 5.94 13.86
N TYR A 160 13.46 5.20 14.61
CA TYR A 160 12.22 5.71 15.21
C TYR A 160 12.41 6.77 16.29
N PHE A 161 13.61 6.90 16.85
CA PHE A 161 13.89 7.86 17.93
C PHE A 161 14.87 8.96 17.52
N THR A 162 15.82 8.64 16.65
CA THR A 162 16.82 9.62 16.19
C THR A 162 16.43 10.28 14.88
N HIS A 163 15.47 9.69 14.12
CA HIS A 163 15.03 10.12 12.80
C HIS A 163 16.17 10.16 11.77
N ILE A 164 17.22 9.38 12.01
CA ILE A 164 18.37 9.28 11.12
C ILE A 164 18.16 8.11 10.16
N ARG A 165 18.46 8.36 8.90
CA ARG A 165 18.59 7.32 7.88
C ARG A 165 20.04 7.17 7.48
N CYS A 166 20.54 5.94 7.58
CA CYS A 166 21.84 5.57 7.03
C CYS A 166 21.67 4.76 5.76
N TYR A 167 22.51 5.03 4.77
CA TYR A 167 22.62 4.25 3.56
C TYR A 167 24.06 3.81 3.36
N GLN A 168 24.25 2.51 3.19
CA GLN A 168 25.56 1.91 2.91
C GLN A 168 25.64 1.58 1.43
N ASN A 169 26.63 2.16 0.75
CA ASN A 169 27.01 1.75 -0.59
C ASN A 169 28.14 0.74 -0.48
N SER A 170 27.82 -0.55 -0.69
CA SER A 170 28.77 -1.65 -0.56
C SER A 170 29.90 -1.56 -1.60
N SER A 171 29.59 -1.13 -2.83
CA SER A 171 30.59 -1.01 -3.91
C SER A 171 31.64 0.05 -3.63
N LEU A 172 31.29 1.09 -2.87
CA LEU A 172 32.20 2.17 -2.48
C LEU A 172 32.72 2.02 -1.03
N ASN A 173 32.25 1.02 -0.31
CA ASN A 173 32.45 0.83 1.14
C ASN A 173 32.21 2.14 1.93
N LEU A 174 31.14 2.83 1.58
CA LEU A 174 30.80 4.14 2.10
C LEU A 174 29.44 4.14 2.76
N THR A 175 29.39 4.50 4.05
CA THR A 175 28.12 4.75 4.76
C THR A 175 27.87 6.25 4.87
N ARG A 176 26.66 6.69 4.54
CA ARG A 176 26.18 8.07 4.74
C ARG A 176 24.94 8.04 5.61
N CYS A 177 24.92 8.86 6.64
CA CYS A 177 23.80 9.02 7.54
C CYS A 177 23.35 10.48 7.54
N ALA A 178 22.03 10.71 7.55
CA ALA A 178 21.47 12.04 7.63
C ALA A 178 20.15 12.02 8.43
N LEU A 179 19.83 13.14 9.06
CA LEU A 179 18.51 13.38 9.64
C LEU A 179 17.51 13.51 8.50
N ASP A 180 16.55 12.58 8.41
CA ASP A 180 15.57 12.55 7.31
C ASP A 180 14.27 13.27 7.63
N LEU A 181 13.99 13.56 8.89
CA LEU A 181 12.76 14.24 9.31
C LEU A 181 12.68 15.66 8.75
N ARG A 182 11.52 16.02 8.20
CA ARG A 182 11.23 17.29 7.53
C ARG A 182 9.98 17.97 8.12
N ASP A 183 9.97 19.31 8.11
CA ASP A 183 8.77 20.13 8.23
C ASP A 183 8.72 21.04 6.98
N GLY A 184 7.78 20.75 6.09
CA GLY A 184 7.81 21.29 4.74
C GLY A 184 9.00 20.73 3.93
N GLU A 185 9.88 21.61 3.49
CA GLU A 185 11.12 21.28 2.74
C GLU A 185 12.36 21.30 3.64
N GLU A 186 12.24 21.87 4.86
CA GLU A 186 13.35 22.06 5.78
C GLU A 186 13.58 20.86 6.70
N VAL A 187 14.80 20.69 7.16
CA VAL A 187 15.17 19.66 8.15
C VAL A 187 14.52 19.99 9.49
N ALA A 188 13.72 19.08 10.01
CA ALA A 188 13.10 19.24 11.31
C ALA A 188 14.03 18.76 12.43
N THR A 189 14.49 19.66 13.27
CA THR A 189 15.36 19.39 14.43
C THR A 189 14.59 19.43 15.75
N GLY A 190 15.22 18.94 16.83
CA GLY A 190 14.60 19.00 18.18
C GLY A 190 13.71 17.80 18.53
N TYR A 191 13.57 16.81 17.66
CA TYR A 191 12.71 15.64 17.88
C TYR A 191 13.47 14.37 18.28
N LYS A 192 14.80 14.45 18.47
CA LYS A 192 15.60 13.31 18.92
C LYS A 192 15.07 12.77 20.26
N GLY A 193 14.82 11.46 20.31
CA GLY A 193 14.27 10.77 21.49
C GLY A 193 12.73 10.69 21.49
N VAL A 194 12.05 11.38 20.57
CA VAL A 194 10.59 11.29 20.40
C VAL A 194 10.26 10.14 19.46
N TYR A 195 9.40 9.21 19.87
CA TYR A 195 9.03 8.05 19.06
C TYR A 195 8.23 8.45 17.82
N SER A 196 8.69 8.05 16.62
CA SER A 196 8.12 8.48 15.32
C SER A 196 6.61 8.27 15.23
N THR A 197 6.07 7.12 15.67
CA THR A 197 4.63 6.82 15.56
C THR A 197 3.80 7.82 16.38
N GLU A 198 4.25 8.17 17.59
CA GLU A 198 3.58 9.15 18.46
C GLU A 198 3.70 10.55 17.87
N LEU A 199 4.90 10.91 17.41
CA LEU A 199 5.18 12.21 16.80
C LEU A 199 4.29 12.47 15.57
N LEU A 200 4.19 11.49 14.68
CA LEU A 200 3.37 11.58 13.47
C LEU A 200 1.87 11.64 13.82
N SER A 201 1.43 10.85 14.81
CA SER A 201 0.06 10.90 15.32
C SER A 201 -0.29 12.29 15.87
N GLN A 202 0.57 12.86 16.71
CA GLN A 202 0.38 14.19 17.27
C GLN A 202 0.34 15.29 16.19
N ARG A 203 1.18 15.19 15.15
CA ARG A 203 1.13 16.12 14.01
C ARG A 203 -0.18 16.01 13.24
N ALA A 204 -0.67 14.80 13.00
CA ALA A 204 -1.96 14.57 12.34
C ALA A 204 -3.12 15.16 13.16
N ILE A 205 -3.13 14.93 14.48
CA ILE A 205 -4.11 15.49 15.41
C ILE A 205 -4.08 17.03 15.37
N SER A 206 -2.89 17.62 15.43
CA SER A 206 -2.73 19.09 15.38
C SER A 206 -3.25 19.69 14.06
N ILE A 207 -3.11 18.98 12.93
CA ILE A 207 -3.70 19.41 11.65
C ILE A 207 -5.23 19.37 11.74
N ILE A 208 -5.81 18.30 12.30
CA ILE A 208 -7.26 18.15 12.46
C ILE A 208 -7.83 19.27 13.37
N GLU A 209 -7.21 19.52 14.51
CA GLU A 209 -7.66 20.50 15.50
C GLU A 209 -7.62 21.95 14.99
N ARG A 210 -6.65 22.27 14.12
CA ARG A 210 -6.50 23.60 13.53
C ARG A 210 -7.23 23.76 12.20
N HIS A 211 -7.82 22.68 11.69
CA HIS A 211 -8.44 22.70 10.38
C HIS A 211 -9.72 23.53 10.36
N ASN A 212 -9.86 24.39 9.35
CA ASN A 212 -11.11 25.10 9.11
C ASN A 212 -12.19 24.13 8.62
N SER A 213 -13.16 23.83 9.46
CA SER A 213 -14.25 22.89 9.20
C SER A 213 -15.14 23.26 7.98
N GLN A 214 -15.04 24.50 7.48
CA GLN A 214 -15.75 24.92 6.27
C GLN A 214 -15.02 24.50 4.97
N LYS A 215 -13.75 24.10 5.05
CA LYS A 215 -12.97 23.61 3.92
C LYS A 215 -12.88 22.08 4.01
N PRO A 216 -13.06 21.30 2.91
CA PRO A 216 -12.86 19.87 2.98
C PRO A 216 -11.36 19.57 3.24
N LEU A 217 -11.10 18.54 4.05
CA LEU A 217 -9.76 18.10 4.44
C LEU A 217 -9.37 16.85 3.65
N PHE A 218 -8.18 16.85 3.03
CA PHE A 218 -7.49 15.63 2.62
C PHE A 218 -6.22 15.47 3.47
N LEU A 219 -6.23 14.49 4.36
CA LEU A 219 -5.11 14.17 5.24
C LEU A 219 -4.58 12.77 4.92
N TYR A 220 -3.35 12.71 4.41
CA TYR A 220 -2.63 11.46 4.17
C TYR A 220 -1.65 11.21 5.31
N VAL A 221 -1.90 10.17 6.10
CA VAL A 221 -1.06 9.75 7.24
C VAL A 221 -0.37 8.45 6.87
N ALA A 222 0.87 8.55 6.43
CA ALA A 222 1.70 7.42 6.03
C ALA A 222 2.65 7.05 7.17
N LEU A 223 2.20 6.19 8.08
CA LEU A 223 2.98 5.77 9.24
C LEU A 223 4.20 4.94 8.80
N GLN A 224 5.32 5.02 9.54
CA GLN A 224 6.44 4.10 9.39
C GLN A 224 6.10 2.73 9.99
N ALA A 225 5.28 2.73 11.05
CA ALA A 225 4.87 1.51 11.70
C ALA A 225 4.10 0.60 10.71
N VAL A 226 4.51 -0.67 10.59
CA VAL A 226 5.38 -1.42 11.50
C VAL A 226 6.70 -1.85 10.85
N HIS A 227 7.23 -1.06 9.94
CA HIS A 227 8.47 -1.34 9.20
C HIS A 227 9.69 -1.35 10.14
N SER A 228 10.66 -2.19 9.86
CA SER A 228 11.95 -2.18 10.57
C SER A 228 12.69 -0.81 10.43
N PRO A 229 13.55 -0.44 11.42
CA PRO A 229 14.03 -1.23 12.57
C PRO A 229 12.93 -1.48 13.61
N LEU A 230 13.01 -2.62 14.31
CA LEU A 230 12.05 -2.97 15.35
C LEU A 230 12.34 -2.17 16.63
N GLN A 231 11.72 -1.02 16.73
CA GLN A 231 11.92 -0.06 17.83
C GLN A 231 10.57 0.44 18.32
N VAL A 232 10.36 0.36 19.63
CA VAL A 232 9.10 0.78 20.25
C VAL A 232 9.30 1.02 21.75
N PRO A 233 8.60 1.97 22.38
CA PRO A 233 8.64 2.15 23.83
C PRO A 233 8.19 0.90 24.59
N GLU A 234 8.87 0.58 25.70
CA GLU A 234 8.66 -0.64 26.50
C GLU A 234 7.19 -0.84 26.93
N ARG A 235 6.45 0.25 27.20
CA ARG A 235 5.04 0.16 27.59
C ARG A 235 4.15 -0.57 26.59
N TYR A 236 4.53 -0.59 25.31
CA TYR A 236 3.82 -1.34 24.27
C TYR A 236 4.31 -2.78 24.15
N VAL A 237 5.52 -3.09 24.60
CA VAL A 237 6.11 -4.44 24.56
C VAL A 237 5.66 -5.29 25.73
N ALA A 238 5.60 -4.69 26.92
CA ALA A 238 5.29 -5.37 28.18
C ALA A 238 4.02 -6.25 28.13
N PRO A 239 2.91 -5.85 27.50
CA PRO A 239 1.70 -6.70 27.36
C PRO A 239 1.91 -7.98 26.56
N TYR A 240 3.00 -8.09 25.82
CA TYR A 240 3.34 -9.22 24.93
C TYR A 240 4.49 -10.09 25.45
N SER A 241 4.76 -10.07 26.75
CA SER A 241 5.81 -10.88 27.40
C SER A 241 5.64 -12.39 27.18
N PHE A 242 4.41 -12.85 26.87
CA PHE A 242 4.11 -14.23 26.52
C PHE A 242 4.62 -14.65 25.13
N ILE A 243 4.90 -13.70 24.22
CA ILE A 243 5.48 -13.99 22.91
C ILE A 243 6.99 -14.22 23.09
N LYS A 244 7.44 -15.45 22.81
CA LYS A 244 8.84 -15.85 23.01
C LYS A 244 9.79 -15.23 21.98
N ASP A 245 9.36 -15.17 20.71
CA ASP A 245 10.16 -14.56 19.64
C ASP A 245 10.29 -13.05 19.86
N THR A 246 11.53 -12.58 19.99
CA THR A 246 11.82 -11.17 20.32
C THR A 246 11.39 -10.22 19.20
N ASN A 247 11.59 -10.60 17.92
CA ASN A 247 11.19 -9.77 16.80
C ASN A 247 9.66 -9.65 16.74
N ARG A 248 8.96 -10.76 16.90
CA ARG A 248 7.50 -10.77 16.94
C ARG A 248 6.94 -9.96 18.11
N ARG A 249 7.57 -10.04 19.28
CA ARG A 249 7.17 -9.30 20.48
C ARG A 249 7.35 -7.78 20.31
N LEU A 250 8.49 -7.34 19.77
CA LEU A 250 8.73 -5.93 19.44
C LEU A 250 7.76 -5.43 18.36
N TYR A 251 7.58 -6.22 17.33
CA TYR A 251 6.63 -5.95 16.27
C TYR A 251 5.19 -5.81 16.81
N ALA A 252 4.75 -6.69 17.71
CA ALA A 252 3.45 -6.59 18.37
C ALA A 252 3.28 -5.28 19.14
N GLY A 253 4.33 -4.83 19.83
CA GLY A 253 4.36 -3.52 20.47
C GLY A 253 4.22 -2.37 19.47
N MET A 254 4.90 -2.44 18.31
CA MET A 254 4.79 -1.45 17.24
C MET A 254 3.38 -1.40 16.64
N VAL A 255 2.74 -2.56 16.46
CA VAL A 255 1.33 -2.64 16.02
C VAL A 255 0.40 -1.97 17.02
N SER A 256 0.60 -2.22 18.33
CA SER A 256 -0.23 -1.57 19.37
C SER A 256 -0.06 -0.06 19.40
N ALA A 257 1.16 0.44 19.19
CA ALA A 257 1.41 1.89 19.09
C ALA A 257 0.74 2.49 17.84
N MET A 258 0.72 1.77 16.73
CA MET A 258 0.02 2.16 15.51
C MET A 258 -1.51 2.17 15.71
N ASP A 259 -2.06 1.14 16.35
CA ASP A 259 -3.49 1.06 16.66
C ASP A 259 -3.93 2.23 17.56
N GLU A 260 -3.14 2.57 18.58
CA GLU A 260 -3.38 3.73 19.44
C GLU A 260 -3.34 5.03 18.64
N ALA A 261 -2.38 5.19 17.73
CA ALA A 261 -2.28 6.36 16.86
C ALA A 261 -3.54 6.53 15.99
N VAL A 262 -4.04 5.45 15.40
CA VAL A 262 -5.29 5.45 14.60
C VAL A 262 -6.49 5.81 15.48
N GLY A 263 -6.55 5.27 16.69
CA GLY A 263 -7.58 5.60 17.68
C GLY A 263 -7.58 7.10 18.05
N ASN A 264 -6.41 7.67 18.33
CA ASN A 264 -6.24 9.08 18.69
C ASN A 264 -6.59 10.02 17.54
N ILE A 265 -6.20 9.70 16.30
CA ILE A 265 -6.59 10.46 15.09
C ILE A 265 -8.11 10.45 14.93
N THR A 266 -8.74 9.28 15.08
CA THR A 266 -10.20 9.14 14.99
C THR A 266 -10.91 9.95 16.06
N LEU A 267 -10.40 9.91 17.30
CA LEU A 267 -10.93 10.70 18.42
C LEU A 267 -10.82 12.21 18.17
N ALA A 268 -9.71 12.66 17.57
CA ALA A 268 -9.54 14.08 17.19
C ALA A 268 -10.58 14.51 16.14
N LEU A 269 -10.86 13.67 15.14
CA LEU A 269 -11.94 13.92 14.15
C LEU A 269 -13.31 14.03 14.82
N GLN A 270 -13.59 13.16 15.79
CA GLN A 270 -14.85 13.17 16.55
C GLN A 270 -14.98 14.43 17.41
N LYS A 271 -13.95 14.76 18.19
CA LYS A 271 -13.92 15.95 19.04
C LYS A 271 -13.98 17.26 18.25
N GLY A 272 -13.33 17.29 17.08
CA GLY A 272 -13.36 18.44 16.16
C GLY A 272 -14.67 18.56 15.37
N GLY A 273 -15.64 17.64 15.54
CA GLY A 273 -16.91 17.66 14.82
C GLY A 273 -16.81 17.31 13.34
N LEU A 274 -15.65 16.81 12.87
CA LEU A 274 -15.41 16.47 11.46
C LEU A 274 -15.89 15.06 11.11
N TRP A 275 -15.97 14.15 12.09
CA TRP A 275 -16.23 12.72 11.89
C TRP A 275 -17.49 12.44 11.07
N ASN A 276 -18.58 13.18 11.34
CA ASN A 276 -19.88 12.94 10.70
C ASN A 276 -19.87 13.12 9.18
N ASN A 277 -18.87 13.84 8.65
CA ASN A 277 -18.66 14.02 7.21
C ASN A 277 -17.26 13.57 6.80
N THR A 278 -16.73 12.50 7.40
CA THR A 278 -15.40 11.97 7.11
C THR A 278 -15.47 10.58 6.49
N VAL A 279 -14.67 10.35 5.47
CA VAL A 279 -14.30 9.02 4.98
C VAL A 279 -12.88 8.73 5.45
N LEU A 280 -12.74 7.77 6.36
CA LEU A 280 -11.46 7.25 6.81
C LEU A 280 -11.15 5.94 6.08
N VAL A 281 -10.02 5.89 5.40
CA VAL A 281 -9.47 4.69 4.79
C VAL A 281 -8.25 4.25 5.58
N PHE A 282 -8.21 2.99 5.97
CA PHE A 282 -7.01 2.32 6.45
C PHE A 282 -6.52 1.33 5.41
N SER A 283 -5.24 1.31 5.13
CA SER A 283 -4.60 0.40 4.18
C SER A 283 -3.18 0.07 4.64
N THR A 284 -2.70 -1.12 4.29
CA THR A 284 -1.26 -1.42 4.25
C THR A 284 -0.69 -1.11 2.87
N ASP A 285 0.63 -0.91 2.76
CA ASP A 285 1.28 -0.69 1.46
C ASP A 285 1.80 -1.98 0.81
N ASN A 286 2.09 -3.01 1.57
CA ASN A 286 2.44 -4.36 1.11
C ASN A 286 2.16 -5.40 2.20
N GLY A 287 2.31 -6.67 1.87
CA GLY A 287 2.26 -7.73 2.87
C GLY A 287 3.38 -7.62 3.91
N GLY A 288 3.18 -8.27 5.05
CA GLY A 288 4.11 -8.23 6.19
C GLY A 288 5.50 -8.78 5.85
N GLN A 289 6.52 -8.18 6.49
CA GLN A 289 7.89 -8.68 6.45
C GLN A 289 8.08 -9.73 7.54
N THR A 290 8.01 -11.00 7.16
CA THR A 290 8.08 -12.13 8.10
C THR A 290 9.42 -12.26 8.80
N LEU A 291 10.52 -11.79 8.17
CA LEU A 291 11.84 -11.79 8.78
C LEU A 291 12.01 -10.71 9.87
N SER A 292 11.06 -9.78 9.94
CA SER A 292 11.04 -8.71 10.94
C SER A 292 9.79 -8.81 11.84
N GLY A 293 9.30 -10.02 12.09
CA GLY A 293 8.22 -10.27 13.04
C GLY A 293 6.81 -10.13 12.50
N GLY A 294 6.61 -9.72 11.24
CA GLY A 294 5.29 -9.69 10.58
C GLY A 294 4.78 -11.10 10.25
N SER A 295 3.47 -11.25 10.04
CA SER A 295 2.84 -12.52 9.67
C SER A 295 1.76 -12.33 8.61
N ASN A 296 1.84 -13.14 7.55
CA ASN A 296 0.82 -13.19 6.51
C ASN A 296 -0.01 -14.49 6.58
N TRP A 297 0.14 -15.27 7.67
CA TRP A 297 -0.57 -16.53 7.82
C TRP A 297 -2.08 -16.35 7.55
N PRO A 298 -2.74 -17.26 6.83
CA PRO A 298 -2.23 -18.52 6.24
C PRO A 298 -1.69 -18.36 4.80
N LEU A 299 -1.59 -17.12 4.31
CA LEU A 299 -1.22 -16.80 2.93
C LEU A 299 0.24 -17.15 2.63
N ARG A 300 0.50 -17.59 1.39
CA ARG A 300 1.83 -17.91 0.89
C ARG A 300 2.67 -16.66 0.68
N GLY A 301 3.96 -16.72 1.01
CA GLY A 301 4.93 -15.66 0.73
C GLY A 301 4.89 -14.50 1.71
N ARG A 302 5.49 -13.39 1.32
CA ARG A 302 5.71 -12.21 2.15
C ARG A 302 6.02 -10.99 1.29
N LYS A 303 6.25 -9.83 1.92
CA LYS A 303 6.89 -8.67 1.27
C LYS A 303 7.96 -9.12 0.29
N TRP A 304 8.10 -8.50 -0.87
CA TRP A 304 8.94 -8.85 -2.04
C TRP A 304 8.36 -9.90 -2.97
N SER A 305 7.36 -10.67 -2.58
CA SER A 305 6.82 -11.75 -3.42
C SER A 305 5.46 -11.40 -4.05
N LEU A 306 5.17 -11.98 -5.21
CA LEU A 306 3.87 -11.87 -5.87
C LEU A 306 2.82 -12.88 -5.35
N TRP A 307 3.19 -13.68 -4.35
CA TRP A 307 2.26 -14.54 -3.64
C TRP A 307 1.23 -13.73 -2.85
N GLU A 308 0.09 -14.31 -2.52
CA GLU A 308 -0.98 -13.62 -1.78
C GLU A 308 -0.47 -12.93 -0.50
N GLY A 309 0.44 -13.56 0.25
CA GLY A 309 1.05 -12.97 1.44
C GLY A 309 1.92 -11.73 1.18
N GLY A 310 2.28 -11.47 -0.08
CA GLY A 310 3.00 -10.25 -0.46
C GLY A 310 2.08 -9.14 -0.98
N VAL A 311 0.93 -9.49 -1.59
CA VAL A 311 0.11 -8.55 -2.35
C VAL A 311 -1.33 -8.40 -1.84
N CYS A 312 -1.85 -9.35 -1.04
CA CYS A 312 -3.16 -9.20 -0.42
C CYS A 312 -3.04 -8.31 0.82
N GLY A 313 -3.66 -7.13 0.77
CA GLY A 313 -3.49 -6.08 1.76
C GLY A 313 -4.57 -6.07 2.84
N VAL A 314 -4.20 -5.72 4.05
CA VAL A 314 -5.15 -5.35 5.11
C VAL A 314 -5.73 -3.97 4.78
N GLY A 315 -7.06 -3.87 4.73
CA GLY A 315 -7.72 -2.60 4.45
C GLY A 315 -9.19 -2.57 4.88
N PHE A 316 -9.66 -1.38 5.23
CA PHE A 316 -11.07 -1.11 5.50
C PHE A 316 -11.41 0.37 5.28
N VAL A 317 -12.69 0.65 5.16
CA VAL A 317 -13.23 2.02 5.14
C VAL A 317 -14.17 2.20 6.33
N ALA A 318 -13.93 3.24 7.13
CA ALA A 318 -14.82 3.64 8.23
C ALA A 318 -15.40 5.03 7.95
N SER A 319 -16.73 5.15 7.96
CA SER A 319 -17.40 6.41 7.67
C SER A 319 -18.88 6.35 8.02
N PRO A 320 -19.44 7.42 8.60
CA PRO A 320 -20.91 7.55 8.72
C PRO A 320 -21.62 7.68 7.37
N LEU A 321 -20.89 7.94 6.27
CA LEU A 321 -21.44 8.11 4.92
C LEU A 321 -21.66 6.79 4.17
N LEU A 322 -21.16 5.66 4.72
CA LEU A 322 -21.39 4.34 4.16
C LEU A 322 -22.87 3.98 4.15
N LYS A 323 -23.33 3.35 3.07
CA LYS A 323 -24.73 2.91 2.96
C LYS A 323 -24.97 1.53 3.55
N GLN A 324 -23.93 0.71 3.63
CA GLN A 324 -23.96 -0.62 4.23
C GLN A 324 -22.75 -0.79 5.18
N PRO A 325 -22.72 -0.07 6.31
CA PRO A 325 -21.66 -0.25 7.32
C PRO A 325 -21.81 -1.62 8.00
N GLY A 326 -20.74 -2.06 8.68
CA GLY A 326 -20.72 -3.36 9.37
C GLY A 326 -20.62 -4.57 8.44
N THR A 327 -20.13 -4.38 7.20
CA THR A 327 -20.09 -5.44 6.19
C THR A 327 -18.67 -5.81 5.79
N VAL A 328 -18.55 -7.02 5.19
CA VAL A 328 -17.31 -7.52 4.60
C VAL A 328 -17.46 -7.51 3.08
N ASN A 329 -16.59 -6.76 2.42
CA ASN A 329 -16.55 -6.66 0.97
C ASN A 329 -15.49 -7.62 0.40
N ARG A 330 -15.94 -8.59 -0.42
CA ARG A 330 -15.08 -9.55 -1.12
C ARG A 330 -14.96 -9.27 -2.62
N LYS A 331 -15.29 -8.05 -3.05
CA LYS A 331 -15.10 -7.64 -4.44
C LYS A 331 -13.65 -7.26 -4.68
N LEU A 332 -13.17 -7.49 -5.90
CA LEU A 332 -11.80 -7.18 -6.28
C LEU A 332 -11.58 -5.66 -6.25
N ILE A 333 -10.67 -5.21 -5.40
CA ILE A 333 -10.28 -3.80 -5.22
C ILE A 333 -8.75 -3.73 -5.19
N HIS A 334 -8.18 -2.67 -5.74
CA HIS A 334 -6.75 -2.46 -5.83
C HIS A 334 -6.35 -1.07 -5.33
N ILE A 335 -5.12 -0.94 -4.86
CA ILE A 335 -4.61 0.33 -4.33
C ILE A 335 -4.66 1.49 -5.34
N SER A 336 -4.55 1.20 -6.65
CA SER A 336 -4.71 2.20 -7.71
C SER A 336 -6.13 2.77 -7.82
N ASP A 337 -7.13 2.08 -7.27
CA ASP A 337 -8.54 2.50 -7.31
C ASP A 337 -8.83 3.68 -6.37
N TRP A 338 -7.94 3.94 -5.40
CA TRP A 338 -8.18 5.03 -4.46
C TRP A 338 -8.15 6.41 -5.11
N LEU A 339 -7.26 6.66 -6.09
CA LEU A 339 -7.23 7.97 -6.75
C LEU A 339 -8.58 8.31 -7.39
N PRO A 340 -9.14 7.55 -8.35
CA PRO A 340 -10.42 7.90 -8.95
C PRO A 340 -11.59 7.81 -7.96
N THR A 341 -11.50 6.97 -6.93
CA THR A 341 -12.52 6.88 -5.88
C THR A 341 -12.58 8.15 -5.02
N LEU A 342 -11.44 8.60 -4.52
CA LEU A 342 -11.37 9.77 -3.65
C LEU A 342 -11.63 11.07 -4.41
N VAL A 343 -11.12 11.19 -5.64
CA VAL A 343 -11.43 12.32 -6.53
C VAL A 343 -12.92 12.36 -6.88
N GLY A 344 -13.54 11.21 -7.13
CA GLY A 344 -14.99 11.11 -7.36
C GLY A 344 -15.82 11.52 -6.13
N LEU A 345 -15.40 11.11 -4.92
CA LEU A 345 -16.01 11.54 -3.65
C LEU A 345 -15.86 13.05 -3.43
N ALA A 346 -14.75 13.61 -3.86
CA ALA A 346 -14.49 15.04 -3.80
C ALA A 346 -15.30 15.85 -4.83
N GLY A 347 -16.10 15.22 -5.68
CA GLY A 347 -16.72 15.90 -6.82
C GLY A 347 -15.71 16.50 -7.80
N GLY A 348 -14.46 16.03 -7.74
CA GLY A 348 -13.35 16.48 -8.56
C GLY A 348 -13.31 15.80 -9.93
N SER A 349 -12.32 16.16 -10.73
CA SER A 349 -12.11 15.62 -12.07
C SER A 349 -10.71 15.01 -12.19
N THR A 350 -10.61 13.89 -12.87
CA THR A 350 -9.33 13.27 -13.26
C THR A 350 -8.77 13.85 -14.56
N LYS A 351 -9.34 14.95 -15.07
CA LYS A 351 -8.85 15.62 -16.29
C LYS A 351 -7.38 16.05 -16.09
N GLY A 352 -6.57 15.76 -17.10
CA GLY A 352 -5.13 16.06 -17.08
C GLY A 352 -4.26 14.97 -16.43
N THR A 353 -4.84 13.86 -15.96
CA THR A 353 -4.07 12.64 -15.71
C THR A 353 -3.78 11.93 -17.03
N LYS A 354 -2.72 11.14 -17.08
CA LYS A 354 -2.58 10.09 -18.09
C LYS A 354 -3.67 9.02 -17.87
N PRO A 355 -3.92 8.11 -18.82
CA PRO A 355 -4.92 7.05 -18.65
C PRO A 355 -4.75 6.33 -17.32
N LEU A 356 -5.83 6.22 -16.53
CA LEU A 356 -5.83 5.56 -15.24
C LEU A 356 -6.04 4.06 -15.39
N ASP A 357 -5.39 3.28 -14.54
CA ASP A 357 -5.64 1.84 -14.37
C ASP A 357 -6.62 1.59 -13.21
N GLY A 358 -6.87 2.60 -12.40
CA GLY A 358 -7.79 2.58 -11.27
C GLY A 358 -9.24 2.86 -11.67
N PHE A 359 -10.17 2.35 -10.88
CA PHE A 359 -11.61 2.53 -11.03
C PHE A 359 -12.21 3.21 -9.79
N ASN A 360 -13.29 3.97 -9.98
CA ASN A 360 -14.04 4.50 -8.83
C ASN A 360 -14.82 3.38 -8.15
N MET A 361 -14.41 3.04 -6.94
CA MET A 361 -14.96 1.93 -6.13
C MET A 361 -15.99 2.37 -5.10
N TRP A 362 -16.39 3.63 -5.05
CA TRP A 362 -17.27 4.09 -3.97
C TRP A 362 -18.59 3.33 -3.86
N ASN A 363 -19.25 3.06 -5.00
CA ASN A 363 -20.49 2.28 -5.00
C ASN A 363 -20.24 0.81 -4.60
N THR A 364 -19.12 0.24 -4.99
CA THR A 364 -18.71 -1.12 -4.60
C THR A 364 -18.47 -1.21 -3.09
N ILE A 365 -17.79 -0.23 -2.51
CA ILE A 365 -17.47 -0.18 -1.08
C ILE A 365 -18.70 0.18 -0.26
N SER A 366 -19.38 1.30 -0.61
CA SER A 366 -20.44 1.87 0.22
C SER A 366 -21.79 1.14 0.09
N LYS A 367 -22.08 0.57 -1.09
CA LYS A 367 -23.40 -0.04 -1.41
C LYS A 367 -23.30 -1.54 -1.74
N GLY A 368 -22.11 -2.13 -1.72
CA GLY A 368 -21.92 -3.55 -2.05
C GLY A 368 -22.12 -3.91 -3.54
N PHE A 369 -22.12 -2.93 -4.45
CA PHE A 369 -22.29 -3.18 -5.88
C PHE A 369 -21.14 -4.03 -6.45
N ALA A 370 -21.35 -4.60 -7.63
CA ALA A 370 -20.29 -5.31 -8.34
C ALA A 370 -19.06 -4.40 -8.54
N SER A 371 -17.87 -4.97 -8.44
CA SER A 371 -16.66 -4.24 -8.78
C SER A 371 -16.60 -3.99 -10.29
N PRO A 372 -16.29 -2.78 -10.74
CA PRO A 372 -15.95 -2.53 -12.13
C PRO A 372 -14.61 -3.17 -12.54
N ARG A 373 -13.78 -3.53 -11.54
CA ARG A 373 -12.50 -4.21 -11.76
C ARG A 373 -12.73 -5.71 -11.91
N VAL A 374 -12.36 -6.25 -13.05
CA VAL A 374 -12.40 -7.70 -13.33
C VAL A 374 -11.00 -8.30 -13.46
N GLU A 375 -10.00 -7.44 -13.61
CA GLU A 375 -8.60 -7.82 -13.81
C GLU A 375 -7.67 -6.92 -13.01
N LEU A 376 -6.52 -7.47 -12.62
CA LEU A 376 -5.50 -6.81 -11.84
C LEU A 376 -4.13 -7.32 -12.27
N LEU A 377 -3.29 -6.41 -12.75
CA LEU A 377 -1.87 -6.68 -12.97
C LEU A 377 -1.09 -6.42 -11.68
N HIS A 378 -0.51 -7.47 -11.10
CA HIS A 378 0.34 -7.33 -9.92
C HIS A 378 1.69 -6.71 -10.28
N ASN A 379 2.41 -7.30 -11.25
CA ASN A 379 3.66 -6.74 -11.75
C ASN A 379 4.09 -7.38 -13.07
N ILE A 380 5.03 -6.69 -13.74
CA ILE A 380 5.91 -7.25 -14.78
C ILE A 380 7.28 -6.62 -14.54
N ASP A 381 8.25 -7.41 -14.12
CA ASP A 381 9.60 -6.93 -13.84
C ASP A 381 10.64 -7.86 -14.46
N PRO A 382 11.18 -7.53 -15.64
CA PRO A 382 12.21 -8.34 -16.28
C PRO A 382 13.57 -8.26 -15.57
N LEU A 383 13.74 -7.33 -14.64
CA LEU A 383 14.98 -7.12 -13.89
C LEU A 383 14.87 -7.67 -12.46
N TYR A 384 13.76 -8.34 -12.11
CA TYR A 384 13.51 -8.78 -10.75
C TYR A 384 14.66 -9.62 -10.20
N ASN A 385 15.10 -9.25 -9.01
CA ASN A 385 16.04 -10.00 -8.21
C ASN A 385 15.55 -10.01 -6.76
N ASP A 386 15.30 -11.19 -6.19
CA ASP A 386 14.94 -11.31 -4.78
C ASP A 386 16.20 -11.16 -3.92
N ILE A 387 16.33 -10.01 -3.29
CA ILE A 387 17.46 -9.67 -2.43
C ILE A 387 17.30 -10.17 -1.00
N ALA A 388 16.09 -10.55 -0.61
CA ALA A 388 15.81 -10.98 0.75
C ALA A 388 15.93 -12.50 0.89
N PRO A 389 16.57 -13.01 1.97
CA PRO A 389 16.74 -14.44 2.15
C PRO A 389 15.40 -15.15 2.27
N CYS A 390 15.26 -16.31 1.64
CA CYS A 390 14.09 -17.17 1.75
C CYS A 390 14.45 -18.40 2.61
N PRO A 391 13.84 -18.57 3.79
CA PRO A 391 14.15 -19.69 4.67
C PRO A 391 13.97 -21.04 3.99
N GLY A 392 14.92 -21.96 4.19
CA GLY A 392 14.87 -23.31 3.62
C GLY A 392 15.15 -23.40 2.12
N ARG A 393 15.46 -22.28 1.46
CA ARG A 393 15.86 -22.24 0.05
C ARG A 393 17.33 -21.86 -0.08
N GLN A 394 18.10 -22.65 -0.81
CA GLN A 394 19.42 -22.23 -1.28
C GLN A 394 19.22 -21.24 -2.44
N ARG A 395 20.01 -20.15 -2.43
CA ARG A 395 19.94 -19.02 -3.39
C ARG A 395 20.16 -19.40 -4.87
N GLU A 396 20.39 -20.66 -5.19
CA GLU A 396 21.02 -21.09 -6.45
C GLU A 396 20.09 -21.67 -7.53
N LEU A 397 18.79 -21.61 -7.39
CA LEU A 397 17.95 -21.84 -8.56
C LEU A 397 17.92 -20.57 -9.40
N THR A 398 18.95 -20.38 -10.19
CA THR A 398 19.02 -19.29 -11.16
C THR A 398 17.86 -19.43 -12.16
N LEU A 399 17.27 -18.31 -12.54
CA LEU A 399 16.24 -18.20 -13.60
C LEU A 399 16.60 -19.05 -14.85
N ALA A 400 17.88 -19.13 -15.18
CA ALA A 400 18.41 -19.94 -16.28
C ALA A 400 18.11 -21.45 -16.13
N GLN A 401 18.07 -21.98 -14.92
CA GLN A 401 17.78 -23.41 -14.68
C GLN A 401 16.28 -23.72 -14.75
N MET A 402 15.42 -22.74 -14.52
CA MET A 402 13.97 -22.87 -14.70
C MET A 402 13.57 -22.86 -16.17
N VAL A 403 14.22 -22.04 -16.98
CA VAL A 403 13.88 -21.83 -18.40
C VAL A 403 14.29 -23.01 -19.29
N SER A 404 15.31 -23.81 -18.90
CA SER A 404 15.84 -24.90 -19.75
C SER A 404 14.91 -26.11 -19.87
N ARG A 405 13.77 -26.14 -19.19
CA ARG A 405 12.92 -27.35 -19.09
C ARG A 405 11.51 -27.23 -19.65
N ASP A 406 11.07 -26.06 -20.15
CA ASP A 406 9.67 -25.92 -20.55
C ASP A 406 9.46 -25.32 -21.95
N SER A 407 8.55 -25.96 -22.70
CA SER A 407 8.16 -25.65 -24.08
C SER A 407 7.28 -24.41 -24.26
N TRP A 408 7.09 -23.57 -23.22
CA TRP A 408 6.17 -22.41 -23.23
C TRP A 408 6.80 -21.08 -23.68
N THR A 409 8.07 -21.06 -24.02
CA THR A 409 8.71 -19.90 -24.63
C THR A 409 8.27 -19.76 -26.09
N ASN A 410 7.25 -18.94 -26.34
CA ASN A 410 6.97 -18.49 -27.69
C ASN A 410 7.48 -17.06 -27.89
N SER A 411 7.54 -16.61 -29.14
CA SER A 411 8.02 -15.27 -29.51
C SER A 411 7.17 -14.11 -28.95
N SER A 412 6.01 -14.40 -28.36
CA SER A 412 5.04 -13.41 -27.91
C SER A 412 5.09 -13.13 -26.41
N PHE A 413 5.60 -14.05 -25.59
CA PHE A 413 5.67 -13.89 -24.13
C PHE A 413 6.83 -14.68 -23.53
N ASN A 414 7.68 -14.01 -22.77
CA ASN A 414 8.78 -14.65 -22.05
C ASN A 414 8.33 -15.06 -20.64
N VAL A 415 8.04 -16.34 -20.45
CA VAL A 415 7.59 -16.90 -19.17
C VAL A 415 8.66 -16.90 -18.07
N SER A 416 9.90 -16.51 -18.38
CA SER A 416 10.93 -16.32 -17.35
C SER A 416 10.83 -14.98 -16.62
N VAL A 417 10.03 -14.06 -17.14
CA VAL A 417 9.84 -12.73 -16.52
C VAL A 417 9.00 -12.87 -15.25
N HIS A 418 9.47 -12.23 -14.18
CA HIS A 418 8.73 -12.09 -12.94
C HIS A 418 7.46 -11.27 -13.18
N ALA A 419 6.33 -11.95 -13.27
CA ALA A 419 5.06 -11.30 -13.49
C ALA A 419 3.91 -12.06 -12.83
N ALA A 420 2.84 -11.35 -12.51
CA ALA A 420 1.59 -11.95 -12.08
C ALA A 420 0.40 -11.09 -12.49
N ILE A 421 -0.66 -11.76 -12.90
CA ILE A 421 -1.95 -11.16 -13.24
C ILE A 421 -3.08 -11.95 -12.60
N ARG A 422 -4.10 -11.26 -12.12
CA ARG A 422 -5.34 -11.84 -11.65
C ARG A 422 -6.50 -11.43 -12.55
N SER A 423 -7.34 -12.38 -12.95
CA SER A 423 -8.60 -12.11 -13.64
C SER A 423 -9.70 -12.94 -12.99
N SER A 424 -10.70 -12.26 -12.45
CA SER A 424 -11.78 -12.87 -11.65
C SER A 424 -11.20 -13.72 -10.50
N SER A 425 -11.51 -15.02 -10.44
CA SER A 425 -11.02 -15.96 -9.41
C SER A 425 -9.63 -16.53 -9.69
N TRP A 426 -9.03 -16.26 -10.85
CA TRP A 426 -7.80 -16.93 -11.28
C TRP A 426 -6.60 -16.00 -11.21
N LYS A 427 -5.46 -16.54 -10.78
CA LYS A 427 -4.17 -15.85 -10.75
C LYS A 427 -3.13 -16.65 -11.52
N LEU A 428 -2.48 -15.98 -12.46
CA LEU A 428 -1.35 -16.50 -13.22
C LEU A 428 -0.08 -15.85 -12.68
N LEU A 429 0.94 -16.67 -12.46
CA LEU A 429 2.29 -16.22 -12.12
C LEU A 429 3.27 -16.77 -13.15
N THR A 430 4.30 -15.98 -13.48
CA THR A 430 5.39 -16.40 -14.35
C THR A 430 6.75 -16.03 -13.75
N GLY A 431 7.79 -16.70 -14.19
CA GLY A 431 9.14 -16.55 -13.66
C GLY A 431 9.24 -16.99 -12.20
N TYR A 432 10.12 -16.34 -11.46
CA TYR A 432 10.25 -16.54 -10.00
C TYR A 432 9.40 -15.52 -9.25
N PRO A 433 8.30 -15.90 -8.59
CA PRO A 433 7.41 -14.94 -7.92
C PRO A 433 7.96 -14.39 -6.59
N GLY A 434 9.16 -14.74 -6.18
CA GLY A 434 9.73 -14.42 -4.88
C GLY A 434 9.59 -15.59 -3.89
N CYS A 435 9.98 -15.37 -2.65
CA CYS A 435 9.99 -16.40 -1.60
C CYS A 435 8.63 -17.09 -1.46
N ASP A 436 8.61 -18.40 -1.67
CA ASP A 436 7.44 -19.24 -1.87
C ASP A 436 7.02 -20.06 -0.65
N VAL A 437 7.51 -19.69 0.52
CA VAL A 437 7.27 -20.40 1.79
C VAL A 437 5.91 -20.01 2.37
N TRP A 438 5.19 -20.98 2.93
CA TRP A 438 4.10 -20.75 3.87
C TRP A 438 4.71 -20.60 5.26
N PHE A 439 4.75 -19.38 5.75
CA PHE A 439 5.24 -19.11 7.10
C PHE A 439 4.24 -19.61 8.13
N PRO A 440 4.69 -20.31 9.20
CA PRO A 440 3.79 -20.86 10.22
C PRO A 440 3.03 -19.73 10.94
N ARG A 441 1.91 -20.11 11.54
CA ARG A 441 1.19 -19.19 12.44
C ARG A 441 2.10 -18.84 13.61
N PRO A 442 2.18 -17.56 14.01
CA PRO A 442 2.94 -17.18 15.20
C PRO A 442 2.46 -17.95 16.44
N GLY A 443 3.42 -18.47 17.21
CA GLY A 443 3.15 -19.28 18.39
C GLY A 443 3.02 -20.79 18.16
N ASP A 444 2.87 -21.25 16.94
CA ASP A 444 2.89 -22.67 16.63
C ASP A 444 4.34 -23.20 16.71
N ASN A 445 4.56 -24.19 17.60
CA ASN A 445 5.87 -24.82 17.80
C ASN A 445 6.23 -25.81 16.67
N THR A 446 5.48 -25.82 15.58
CA THR A 446 5.79 -26.67 14.44
C THR A 446 7.01 -26.12 13.72
N SER A 447 8.14 -26.81 13.89
CA SER A 447 9.34 -26.68 13.05
C SER A 447 9.06 -27.07 11.58
N GLU A 448 7.82 -27.25 11.24
CA GLU A 448 7.32 -27.40 9.90
C GLU A 448 7.20 -26.01 9.24
N SER A 449 8.37 -25.44 8.82
CA SER A 449 8.37 -25.01 7.44
C SER A 449 7.90 -26.27 6.68
N SER A 450 6.57 -26.40 6.48
CA SER A 450 6.05 -27.50 5.71
C SER A 450 6.64 -27.38 4.31
N SER A 451 7.84 -27.90 4.16
CA SER A 451 8.35 -28.39 2.90
C SER A 451 7.52 -29.61 2.55
N SER A 452 6.19 -29.40 2.41
CA SER A 452 5.43 -30.22 1.51
C SER A 452 6.31 -30.30 0.28
N LYS A 453 6.58 -31.50 -0.22
CA LYS A 453 7.42 -31.80 -1.40
C LYS A 453 7.43 -30.58 -2.28
N VAL A 454 8.58 -29.89 -2.30
CA VAL A 454 8.76 -28.65 -3.07
C VAL A 454 8.27 -28.95 -4.47
N ASP A 455 7.03 -28.57 -4.76
CA ASP A 455 6.59 -28.54 -6.14
C ASP A 455 7.60 -27.66 -6.83
N GLN A 456 8.38 -28.27 -7.73
CA GLN A 456 9.41 -27.54 -8.46
C GLN A 456 8.73 -26.31 -9.02
N LEU A 457 9.19 -25.12 -8.65
CA LEU A 457 8.64 -23.89 -9.18
C LEU A 457 8.61 -24.02 -10.70
N LYS A 458 7.40 -23.98 -11.25
CA LYS A 458 7.20 -24.03 -12.69
C LYS A 458 7.36 -22.63 -13.25
N PRO A 459 7.87 -22.46 -14.48
CA PRO A 459 7.95 -21.14 -15.12
C PRO A 459 6.59 -20.46 -15.24
N VAL A 460 5.50 -21.25 -15.24
CA VAL A 460 4.13 -20.77 -15.31
C VAL A 460 3.30 -21.52 -14.29
N MET A 461 2.58 -20.78 -13.44
CA MET A 461 1.73 -21.34 -12.39
C MET A 461 0.35 -20.68 -12.42
N LEU A 462 -0.70 -21.49 -12.25
CA LEU A 462 -2.10 -21.04 -12.26
C LEU A 462 -2.80 -21.48 -10.97
N PHE A 463 -3.45 -20.53 -10.30
CA PHE A 463 -4.21 -20.78 -9.07
C PHE A 463 -5.64 -20.26 -9.19
N ASN A 464 -6.57 -20.93 -8.52
CA ASN A 464 -7.92 -20.42 -8.31
C ASN A 464 -8.03 -19.82 -6.90
N ILE A 465 -7.81 -18.52 -6.77
CA ILE A 465 -7.70 -17.81 -5.47
C ILE A 465 -9.01 -17.84 -4.67
N GLU A 466 -10.16 -17.96 -5.32
CA GLU A 466 -11.45 -18.06 -4.61
C GLU A 466 -11.60 -19.39 -3.88
N LYS A 467 -11.04 -20.48 -4.44
CA LYS A 467 -11.08 -21.83 -3.86
C LYS A 467 -9.83 -22.18 -3.06
N ASP A 468 -8.73 -21.53 -3.37
CA ASP A 468 -7.40 -21.77 -2.83
C ASP A 468 -6.67 -20.43 -2.60
N PRO A 469 -7.13 -19.63 -1.61
CA PRO A 469 -6.54 -18.32 -1.32
C PRO A 469 -5.11 -18.43 -0.76
N GLU A 470 -4.70 -19.62 -0.33
CA GLU A 470 -3.37 -19.89 0.19
C GLU A 470 -2.37 -20.33 -0.89
N GLU A 471 -2.82 -20.46 -2.15
CA GLU A 471 -1.97 -20.88 -3.29
C GLU A 471 -1.25 -22.22 -3.05
N ARG A 472 -1.97 -23.20 -2.49
CA ARG A 472 -1.44 -24.55 -2.19
C ARG A 472 -1.55 -25.51 -3.36
N ASN A 473 -2.50 -25.28 -4.29
CA ASN A 473 -2.82 -26.22 -5.37
C ASN A 473 -2.59 -25.55 -6.73
N GLU A 474 -1.42 -25.82 -7.33
CA GLU A 474 -1.09 -25.38 -8.68
C GLU A 474 -1.85 -26.25 -9.71
N VAL A 475 -2.63 -25.60 -10.58
CA VAL A 475 -3.60 -26.30 -11.45
C VAL A 475 -3.42 -26.02 -12.95
N SER A 476 -2.27 -25.51 -13.39
CA SER A 476 -2.01 -25.18 -14.80
C SER A 476 -2.21 -26.39 -15.74
N ALA A 477 -1.77 -27.57 -15.33
CA ALA A 477 -1.93 -28.80 -16.09
C ALA A 477 -3.40 -29.25 -16.21
N GLN A 478 -4.26 -28.91 -15.23
CA GLN A 478 -5.67 -29.27 -15.22
C GLN A 478 -6.52 -28.32 -16.08
N PHE A 479 -6.05 -27.08 -16.26
CA PHE A 479 -6.78 -26.01 -16.96
C PHE A 479 -5.98 -25.37 -18.11
N PRO A 480 -5.45 -26.14 -19.08
CA PRO A 480 -4.58 -25.62 -20.14
C PRO A 480 -5.27 -24.58 -21.02
N LYS A 481 -6.59 -24.72 -21.28
CA LYS A 481 -7.35 -23.73 -22.05
C LYS A 481 -7.46 -22.38 -21.32
N LYS A 482 -7.61 -22.42 -20.00
CA LYS A 482 -7.65 -21.21 -19.16
C LYS A 482 -6.28 -20.53 -19.16
N LEU A 483 -5.22 -21.31 -19.01
CA LEU A 483 -3.85 -20.83 -19.07
C LEU A 483 -3.55 -20.11 -20.39
N ILE A 484 -3.88 -20.74 -21.53
CA ILE A 484 -3.70 -20.15 -22.86
C ILE A 484 -4.51 -18.86 -23.01
N SER A 485 -5.77 -18.83 -22.54
CA SER A 485 -6.60 -17.63 -22.54
C SER A 485 -5.94 -16.48 -21.76
N PHE A 486 -5.36 -16.76 -20.60
CA PHE A 486 -4.63 -15.75 -19.80
C PHE A 486 -3.39 -15.22 -20.51
N ILE A 487 -2.58 -16.10 -21.07
CA ILE A 487 -1.37 -15.70 -21.80
C ILE A 487 -1.77 -14.85 -23.01
N TYR A 488 -2.84 -15.21 -23.70
CA TYR A 488 -3.33 -14.46 -24.88
C TYR A 488 -3.95 -13.11 -24.48
N THR A 489 -4.76 -13.07 -23.45
CA THR A 489 -5.34 -11.82 -22.93
C THR A 489 -4.24 -10.91 -22.40
N SER A 490 -3.28 -11.46 -21.68
CA SER A 490 -2.10 -10.72 -21.22
C SER A 490 -1.31 -10.13 -22.40
N SER A 491 -1.11 -10.90 -23.49
CA SER A 491 -0.40 -10.41 -24.68
C SER A 491 -1.17 -9.33 -25.44
N LEU A 492 -2.50 -9.29 -25.36
CA LEU A 492 -3.35 -8.25 -25.97
C LEU A 492 -3.48 -7.01 -25.08
N THR A 493 -3.50 -7.19 -23.75
CA THR A 493 -3.50 -6.10 -22.77
C THR A 493 -2.12 -5.44 -22.69
N PHE A 494 -1.08 -6.22 -22.95
CA PHE A 494 0.30 -5.77 -23.11
C PHE A 494 0.54 -5.39 -24.58
N ASN A 495 0.12 -4.18 -24.97
CA ASN A 495 0.50 -3.58 -26.23
C ASN A 495 2.01 -3.78 -26.44
N PRO A 496 2.48 -4.24 -27.64
CA PRO A 496 3.89 -4.47 -27.93
C PRO A 496 4.84 -3.31 -27.56
N LEU A 497 4.33 -2.11 -27.39
CA LEU A 497 5.08 -0.95 -26.87
C LEU A 497 5.64 -1.14 -25.44
N VAL A 498 5.15 -2.08 -24.64
CA VAL A 498 5.72 -2.37 -23.31
C VAL A 498 6.87 -3.39 -23.41
N PHE A 499 6.88 -4.22 -24.46
CA PHE A 499 7.94 -5.20 -24.71
C PHE A 499 9.02 -4.68 -25.68
N ASP A 500 8.74 -3.64 -26.46
CA ASP A 500 9.71 -2.93 -27.31
C ASP A 500 10.50 -1.84 -26.56
N LEU A 501 10.28 -1.67 -25.26
CA LEU A 501 11.29 -1.02 -24.42
C LEU A 501 12.46 -2.00 -24.31
N PRO A 502 13.56 -1.83 -25.08
CA PRO A 502 14.71 -2.71 -24.91
C PRO A 502 15.09 -2.66 -23.45
N LEU A 503 15.51 -3.79 -22.86
CA LEU A 503 16.18 -3.85 -21.54
C LEU A 503 17.19 -2.70 -21.34
N THR A 504 17.73 -2.20 -22.44
CA THR A 504 18.54 -0.98 -22.52
C THR A 504 17.80 0.29 -22.15
N THR A 505 16.47 0.42 -22.26
CA THR A 505 15.80 1.73 -22.06
C THR A 505 15.49 1.97 -20.57
N ALA A 506 15.06 0.97 -19.80
CA ALA A 506 14.94 1.13 -18.34
C ALA A 506 16.34 1.27 -17.70
N CYS A 507 17.32 0.45 -18.09
CA CYS A 507 18.72 0.64 -17.72
C CYS A 507 19.35 1.89 -18.35
N ARG A 508 18.98 2.29 -19.57
CA ARG A 508 19.46 3.53 -20.21
C ARG A 508 18.92 4.76 -19.50
N LEU A 509 17.66 4.80 -19.12
CA LEU A 509 17.11 5.90 -18.33
C LEU A 509 17.79 5.97 -16.95
N GLN A 510 18.11 4.83 -16.30
CA GLN A 510 18.92 4.82 -15.09
C GLN A 510 20.38 5.23 -15.35
N GLN A 511 20.98 4.87 -16.49
CA GLN A 511 22.36 5.20 -16.84
C GLN A 511 22.52 6.61 -17.43
N GLU A 512 21.54 7.12 -18.17
CA GLU A 512 21.54 8.48 -18.70
C GLU A 512 21.38 9.55 -17.61
N MET A 513 20.85 9.15 -16.44
CA MET A 513 20.75 10.01 -15.26
C MET A 513 22.03 10.06 -14.41
N LEU A 514 23.06 9.25 -14.72
CA LEU A 514 24.36 9.32 -14.06
C LEU A 514 25.21 10.45 -14.69
N PRO A 515 26.03 11.17 -13.89
CA PRO A 515 26.96 12.17 -14.41
C PRO A 515 27.86 11.59 -15.49
N ALA A 516 28.15 12.33 -16.53
CA ALA A 516 28.85 11.89 -17.75
C ALA A 516 30.22 11.20 -17.52
N LYS A 517 30.84 11.37 -16.36
CA LYS A 517 32.12 10.72 -15.97
C LYS A 517 31.98 9.27 -15.49
N SER A 518 30.77 8.76 -15.26
CA SER A 518 30.51 7.38 -14.79
C SER A 518 29.96 6.45 -15.89
N ARG A 519 29.92 6.88 -17.15
CA ARG A 519 29.34 6.14 -18.28
C ARG A 519 30.21 5.04 -18.87
N ARG A 520 31.09 4.42 -18.12
CA ARG A 520 31.76 3.19 -18.58
C ARG A 520 30.86 1.98 -18.31
N PRO A 521 30.62 1.10 -19.30
CA PRO A 521 29.83 -0.10 -19.08
C PRO A 521 30.59 -1.02 -18.12
N ARG A 522 30.17 -1.08 -16.88
CA ARG A 522 30.47 -2.20 -15.97
C ARG A 522 29.19 -3.00 -15.82
N PRO A 523 29.19 -4.31 -16.09
CA PRO A 523 28.06 -5.16 -15.77
C PRO A 523 27.90 -5.14 -14.27
N ASN A 524 26.91 -4.61 -13.66
CA ASN A 524 26.53 -4.58 -12.24
C ASN A 524 26.73 -3.27 -11.47
N VAL A 525 26.78 -2.11 -12.11
CA VAL A 525 26.81 -0.83 -11.37
C VAL A 525 25.49 -0.09 -11.60
N GLY A 526 24.48 -0.40 -10.87
CA GLY A 526 23.23 0.35 -10.91
C GLY A 526 21.99 -0.39 -10.44
N CYS A 527 22.10 -1.71 -10.29
CA CYS A 527 21.01 -2.57 -9.84
C CYS A 527 21.41 -3.43 -8.62
N ASP A 528 22.54 -3.16 -7.99
CA ASP A 528 22.89 -3.82 -6.72
C ASP A 528 22.21 -3.09 -5.54
N PRO A 529 21.65 -3.87 -4.59
CA PRO A 529 20.86 -3.38 -3.45
C PRO A 529 21.64 -2.53 -2.46
#